data_17d53f1479763b3952bf83cb6a6e75e5
#
_entry.id   17d53f1479763b3952bf83cb6a6e75e5
#
_cell.length_a   1.000
_cell.length_b   1.000
_cell.length_c   1.000
_cell.angle_alpha   90.00
_cell.angle_beta   90.00
_cell.angle_gamma   90.00
#
_symmetry.space_group_name_H-M   'P 1'
#
loop_
_entity.id
_entity.type
_entity.pdbx_description
1 polymer ?
#
loop_
_entity_poly.entity_id
_entity_poly.type
_entity_poly.pdbx_seq_one_letter_code
_entity_poly.pdbx_strand_id
1 'polypeptide(L)' 'MDDFLQFAAKLLNVPAGSLVPETEYGSIPEWDSVMHLRLVMETEARYGTSIPLEEVPKLRRLADFAPYVGT' A
#
# COMPACT_ATOMS: atom_id res chain seq x y z
N MET A 1 6.21 -2.44 -9.73
CA MET A 1 6.00 -2.49 -8.25
C MET A 1 6.98 -1.60 -7.48
N ASP A 2 8.18 -1.38 -8.02
CA ASP A 2 9.17 -0.54 -7.32
C ASP A 2 8.67 0.87 -7.04
N ASP A 3 7.99 1.48 -7.99
CA ASP A 3 7.45 2.82 -7.81
C ASP A 3 6.45 2.85 -6.65
N PHE A 4 5.59 1.84 -6.59
CA PHE A 4 4.61 1.74 -5.52
C PHE A 4 5.27 1.51 -4.17
N LEU A 5 6.31 0.66 -4.12
CA LEU A 5 7.01 0.40 -2.86
C LEU A 5 7.67 1.67 -2.32
N GLN A 6 8.28 2.48 -3.20
CA GLN A 6 8.89 3.74 -2.79
C GLN A 6 7.83 4.72 -2.30
N PHE A 7 6.70 4.79 -3.00
CA PHE A 7 5.59 5.64 -2.62
C PHE A 7 5.04 5.23 -1.25
N ALA A 8 4.83 3.92 -1.05
CA ALA A 8 4.31 3.40 0.21
C ALA A 8 5.30 3.66 1.36
N ALA A 9 6.59 3.50 1.12
CA ALA A 9 7.61 3.76 2.14
C ALA A 9 7.57 5.21 2.59
N LYS A 10 7.44 6.13 1.64
CA LYS A 10 7.36 7.54 1.95
C LYS A 10 6.10 7.86 2.76
N LEU A 11 4.97 7.27 2.35
CA LEU A 11 3.70 7.50 3.04
C LEU A 11 3.71 6.94 4.45
N LEU A 12 4.26 5.74 4.62
CA LEU A 12 4.34 5.08 5.93
C LEU A 12 5.49 5.60 6.79
N ASN A 13 6.32 6.47 6.23
CA ASN A 13 7.45 7.07 6.92
C ASN A 13 8.46 6.02 7.40
N VAL A 14 8.79 5.10 6.49
CA VAL A 14 9.83 4.09 6.72
C VAL A 14 10.92 4.28 5.67
N PRO A 15 12.12 3.72 5.91
CA PRO A 15 13.23 3.88 4.96
C PRO A 15 12.89 3.32 3.59
N ALA A 16 13.33 4.03 2.54
CA ALA A 16 13.21 3.52 1.19
C ALA A 16 13.98 2.21 1.08
N GLY A 17 13.36 1.21 0.45
CA GLY A 17 13.99 -0.10 0.32
C GLY A 17 13.68 -1.05 1.47
N SER A 18 13.01 -0.57 2.52
CA SER A 18 12.63 -1.45 3.64
C SER A 18 11.36 -2.26 3.34
N LEU A 19 10.62 -1.88 2.31
CA LEU A 19 9.38 -2.58 1.96
C LEU A 19 9.61 -3.48 0.76
N VAL A 20 9.01 -4.65 0.80
CA VAL A 20 9.01 -5.60 -0.32
C VAL A 20 7.57 -5.95 -0.64
N PRO A 21 7.30 -6.55 -1.82
CA PRO A 21 5.91 -6.91 -2.15
C PRO A 21 5.26 -7.82 -1.12
N GLU A 22 6.05 -8.65 -0.44
CA GLU A 22 5.56 -9.58 0.56
C GLU A 22 5.32 -8.96 1.92
N THR A 23 5.68 -7.69 2.13
CA THR A 23 5.44 -7.01 3.40
C THR A 23 3.95 -7.05 3.74
N GLU A 24 3.62 -7.52 4.95
CA GLU A 24 2.25 -7.73 5.35
C GLU A 24 1.74 -6.62 6.24
N TYR A 25 0.44 -6.35 6.13
CA TYR A 25 -0.26 -5.43 7.01
C TYR A 25 -0.07 -5.88 8.46
N GLY A 26 0.30 -4.94 9.31
CA GLY A 26 0.50 -5.23 10.72
C GLY A 26 1.86 -5.83 11.07
N SER A 27 2.70 -6.13 10.07
CA SER A 27 4.04 -6.66 10.33
C SER A 27 5.01 -5.57 10.78
N ILE A 28 4.66 -4.30 10.53
CA ILE A 28 5.43 -3.15 11.00
C ILE A 28 4.46 -2.19 11.70
N PRO A 29 4.90 -1.51 12.76
CA PRO A 29 4.00 -0.62 13.51
C PRO A 29 3.48 0.55 12.67
N GLU A 30 4.22 0.97 11.66
CA GLU A 30 3.82 2.10 10.82
C GLU A 30 2.63 1.79 9.90
N TRP A 31 2.35 0.52 9.65
CA TRP A 31 1.23 0.13 8.79
C TRP A 31 0.11 -0.43 9.66
N ASP A 32 -0.64 0.48 10.28
CA ASP A 32 -1.81 0.13 11.09
C ASP A 32 -3.10 0.41 10.31
N SER A 33 -4.24 0.28 10.96
CA SER A 33 -5.54 0.41 10.29
C SER A 33 -5.77 1.82 9.73
N VAL A 34 -5.30 2.84 10.43
CA VAL A 34 -5.44 4.23 9.97
C VAL A 34 -4.59 4.44 8.72
N MET A 35 -3.33 4.01 8.77
CA MET A 35 -2.43 4.16 7.63
C MET A 35 -2.84 3.27 6.47
N HIS A 36 -3.50 2.15 6.74
CA HIS A 36 -4.00 1.29 5.66
C HIS A 36 -5.05 2.03 4.83
N LEU A 37 -6.00 2.68 5.49
CA LEU A 37 -7.00 3.48 4.78
C LEU A 37 -6.35 4.62 4.01
N ARG A 38 -5.37 5.26 4.62
CA ARG A 38 -4.67 6.35 3.95
C ARG A 38 -3.90 5.85 2.73
N LEU A 39 -3.25 4.69 2.86
CA LEU A 39 -2.53 4.10 1.74
C LEU A 39 -3.49 3.79 0.58
N VAL A 40 -4.68 3.26 0.88
CA VAL A 40 -5.68 2.99 -0.14
C VAL A 40 -6.09 4.29 -0.84
N MET A 41 -6.42 5.32 -0.09
CA MET A 41 -6.86 6.59 -0.66
C MET A 41 -5.79 7.27 -1.49
N GLU A 42 -4.56 7.28 -0.99
CA GLU A 42 -3.45 7.90 -1.71
C GLU A 42 -3.08 7.11 -2.95
N THR A 43 -3.21 5.79 -2.89
CA THR A 43 -2.97 4.94 -4.07
C THR A 43 -4.00 5.26 -5.16
N GLU A 44 -5.26 5.42 -4.78
CA GLU A 44 -6.30 5.78 -5.74
C GLU A 44 -5.98 7.10 -6.42
N ALA A 45 -5.55 8.08 -5.64
CA ALA A 45 -5.23 9.40 -6.18
C ALA A 45 -4.01 9.36 -7.07
N ARG A 46 -2.96 8.65 -6.66
CA ARG A 46 -1.69 8.63 -7.40
C ARG A 46 -1.82 7.88 -8.72
N TYR A 47 -2.53 6.77 -8.72
CA TYR A 47 -2.60 5.88 -9.90
C TYR A 47 -3.89 6.04 -10.70
N GLY A 48 -4.75 6.97 -10.29
CA GLY A 48 -6.00 7.21 -11.00
C GLY A 48 -6.89 5.99 -11.05
N THR A 49 -6.94 5.24 -9.96
CA THR A 49 -7.68 3.98 -9.87
C THR A 49 -8.71 4.05 -8.75
N SER A 50 -9.60 3.07 -8.73
CA SER A 50 -10.63 2.99 -7.71
C SER A 50 -10.54 1.62 -7.05
N ILE A 51 -10.44 1.60 -5.72
CA ILE A 51 -10.36 0.36 -4.95
C ILE A 51 -11.68 0.17 -4.24
N PRO A 52 -12.47 -0.88 -4.58
CA PRO A 52 -13.76 -1.09 -3.92
C PRO A 52 -13.57 -1.26 -2.42
N LEU A 53 -14.52 -0.72 -1.66
CA LEU A 53 -14.43 -0.74 -0.21
C LEU A 53 -14.35 -2.16 0.34
N GLU A 54 -15.06 -3.10 -0.28
CA GLU A 54 -15.03 -4.50 0.14
C GLU A 54 -13.69 -5.18 -0.12
N GLU A 55 -12.83 -4.59 -0.96
CA GLU A 55 -11.50 -5.13 -1.23
C GLU A 55 -10.46 -4.64 -0.24
N VAL A 56 -10.74 -3.56 0.47
CA VAL A 56 -9.77 -2.95 1.37
C VAL A 56 -9.24 -3.94 2.43
N PRO A 57 -10.11 -4.72 3.12
CA PRO A 57 -9.59 -5.67 4.11
C PRO A 57 -8.86 -6.86 3.51
N LYS A 58 -8.94 -7.06 2.20
CA LYS A 58 -8.25 -8.15 1.51
C LYS A 58 -6.84 -7.75 1.07
N LEU A 59 -6.50 -6.47 1.17
CA LEU A 59 -5.18 -5.97 0.80
C LEU A 59 -4.25 -6.16 2.01
N ARG A 60 -3.75 -7.38 2.15
CA ARG A 60 -2.97 -7.76 3.32
C ARG A 60 -1.46 -7.64 3.10
N ARG A 61 -1.03 -7.65 1.85
CA ARG A 61 0.37 -7.46 1.48
C ARG A 61 0.45 -6.35 0.45
N LEU A 62 1.62 -5.73 0.32
CA LEU A 62 1.79 -4.69 -0.69
C LEU A 62 1.58 -5.26 -2.10
N ALA A 63 1.93 -6.53 -2.31
CA ALA A 63 1.69 -7.19 -3.59
C ALA A 63 0.20 -7.22 -3.97
N ASP A 64 -0.69 -7.19 -2.98
CA ASP A 64 -2.13 -7.23 -3.26
C ASP A 64 -2.62 -5.94 -3.92
N PHE A 65 -1.83 -4.88 -3.89
CA PHE A 65 -2.16 -3.63 -4.60
C PHE A 65 -1.83 -3.69 -6.09
N ALA A 66 -1.15 -4.76 -6.55
CA ALA A 66 -0.68 -4.83 -7.94
C ALA A 66 -1.78 -4.56 -8.98
N PRO A 67 -3.00 -5.11 -8.86
CA PRO A 67 -4.03 -4.84 -9.86
C PRO A 67 -4.40 -3.36 -9.98
N TYR A 68 -4.13 -2.58 -8.94
CA TYR A 68 -4.53 -1.18 -8.89
C TYR A 68 -3.39 -0.22 -9.23
N VAL A 69 -2.16 -0.70 -9.30
CA VAL A 69 -0.99 0.16 -9.57
C VAL A 69 -0.33 -0.17 -10.91
N GLY A 70 -0.96 -0.95 -11.74
CA GLY A 70 -0.52 -1.17 -13.11
C GLY A 70 0.61 -2.17 -13.29
N THR A 71 0.81 -3.07 -12.35
CA THR A 71 1.86 -4.09 -12.48
C THR A 71 1.29 -5.50 -12.50
#